data_4c75615fb54c1112665158964de2c2c1
#
_entry.id   4c75615fb54c1112665158964de2c2c1
#
_cell.length_a   1.000
_cell.length_b   1.000
_cell.length_c   1.000
_cell.angle_alpha   90.00
_cell.angle_beta   90.00
_cell.angle_gamma   90.00
#
_symmetry.space_group_name_H-M   'P 1'
#
loop_
_entity.id
_entity.type
_entity.pdbx_description
1 polymer ?
#
loop_
_entity_poly.entity_id
_entity_poly.type
_entity_poly.pdbx_seq_one_letter_code
_entity_poly.pdbx_strand_id
1 'polypeptide(L)'
;MRKFLMGFLIFIFALHVQAQTINTLTKEEKAAGWKLLFDGKSTSGWHNFNKQTIGSAWKVNEGILFLDPRDPGRGDILTEKEYENFELMLEWKVDTCGNSGIIINVVESSKYKAGWNTGPEMQIIDNACHPDAKIFKHRAGNLYDLIASPDESVQPAREWNKVVISSNHGHLQFWLNDVKQVETMMFTPEWEALIQGSKFVAHPDFGKAQKGRILLQDHDNLVWFRNIKIREL
;
A
#
# COMPACT_ATOMS: atom_id res chain seq x y z
N MET A 1 16.94 65.27 -27.95
CA MET A 1 16.54 63.91 -28.05
C MET A 1 16.74 63.26 -26.68
N ARG A 2 15.67 63.08 -25.89
CA ARG A 2 15.71 62.40 -24.57
C ARG A 2 15.41 60.92 -24.79
N LYS A 3 16.38 60.04 -24.46
CA LYS A 3 16.18 58.58 -24.47
C LYS A 3 15.52 58.14 -23.16
N PHE A 4 14.29 57.61 -23.25
CA PHE A 4 13.60 56.94 -22.15
C PHE A 4 14.15 55.52 -22.06
N LEU A 5 14.78 55.19 -20.95
CA LEU A 5 15.15 53.80 -20.59
C LEU A 5 13.97 53.19 -19.84
N MET A 6 13.28 52.24 -20.46
CA MET A 6 12.19 51.50 -19.86
C MET A 6 12.80 50.27 -19.14
N GLY A 7 12.90 50.36 -17.82
CA GLY A 7 13.37 49.26 -17.01
C GLY A 7 12.27 48.20 -16.87
N PHE A 8 12.53 46.99 -17.34
CA PHE A 8 11.67 45.82 -17.16
C PHE A 8 11.95 45.22 -15.78
N LEU A 9 11.02 45.39 -14.83
CA LEU A 9 11.07 44.68 -13.55
C LEU A 9 10.55 43.24 -13.75
N ILE A 10 11.46 42.26 -13.71
CA ILE A 10 11.11 40.84 -13.70
C ILE A 10 10.74 40.49 -12.27
N PHE A 11 9.46 40.27 -12.01
CA PHE A 11 8.98 39.67 -10.76
C PHE A 11 9.21 38.16 -10.82
N ILE A 12 10.24 37.66 -10.10
CA ILE A 12 10.44 36.23 -9.88
C ILE A 12 9.50 35.79 -8.76
N PHE A 13 8.40 35.16 -9.13
CA PHE A 13 7.56 34.44 -8.16
C PHE A 13 8.30 33.19 -7.74
N ALA A 14 8.92 33.20 -6.56
CA ALA A 14 9.42 32.00 -5.92
C ALA A 14 8.23 31.17 -5.44
N LEU A 15 7.87 30.13 -6.20
CA LEU A 15 6.97 29.10 -5.73
C LEU A 15 7.65 28.37 -4.57
N HIS A 16 7.26 28.70 -3.34
CA HIS A 16 7.62 27.91 -2.16
C HIS A 16 6.84 26.60 -2.22
N VAL A 17 7.43 25.57 -2.81
CA VAL A 17 6.95 24.19 -2.61
C VAL A 17 7.28 23.84 -1.16
N GLN A 18 6.30 24.01 -0.29
CA GLN A 18 6.43 23.57 1.09
C GLN A 18 6.43 22.04 1.06
N ALA A 19 7.60 21.41 1.31
CA ALA A 19 7.69 19.97 1.43
C ALA A 19 6.68 19.52 2.50
N GLN A 20 5.73 18.69 2.10
CA GLN A 20 4.73 18.16 3.03
C GLN A 20 5.46 17.34 4.10
N THR A 21 5.26 17.69 5.37
CA THR A 21 5.81 16.93 6.49
C THR A 21 5.24 15.52 6.44
N ILE A 22 6.09 14.50 6.41
CA ILE A 22 5.64 13.10 6.37
C ILE A 22 4.83 12.74 7.62
N ASN A 23 3.91 11.78 7.47
CA ASN A 23 3.03 11.27 8.53
C ASN A 23 2.21 12.36 9.24
N THR A 24 1.74 13.33 8.45
CA THR A 24 0.84 14.38 8.93
C THR A 24 -0.39 14.48 8.03
N LEU A 25 -1.50 14.94 8.62
CA LEU A 25 -2.72 15.21 7.87
C LEU A 25 -2.85 16.72 7.66
N THR A 26 -3.19 17.13 6.46
CA THR A 26 -3.60 18.50 6.18
C THR A 26 -4.91 18.84 6.89
N LYS A 27 -5.30 20.11 6.88
CA LYS A 27 -6.61 20.53 7.43
C LYS A 27 -7.76 19.93 6.63
N GLU A 28 -7.61 19.87 5.32
CA GLU A 28 -8.58 19.32 4.38
C GLU A 28 -8.73 17.81 4.56
N GLU A 29 -7.61 17.09 4.74
CA GLU A 29 -7.64 15.65 5.02
C GLU A 29 -8.33 15.34 6.35
N LYS A 30 -8.04 16.12 7.41
CA LYS A 30 -8.73 15.97 8.69
C LYS A 30 -10.24 16.22 8.56
N ALA A 31 -10.63 17.27 7.83
CA ALA A 31 -12.03 17.59 7.58
C ALA A 31 -12.73 16.51 6.74
N ALA A 32 -12.00 15.85 5.83
CA ALA A 32 -12.48 14.74 5.02
C ALA A 32 -12.48 13.38 5.75
N GLY A 33 -12.14 13.33 7.05
CA GLY A 33 -12.21 12.12 7.87
C GLY A 33 -10.98 11.21 7.81
N TRP A 34 -9.88 11.65 7.19
CA TRP A 34 -8.63 10.88 7.18
C TRP A 34 -8.05 10.72 8.58
N LYS A 35 -7.50 9.54 8.84
CA LYS A 35 -6.80 9.19 10.09
C LYS A 35 -5.45 8.56 9.72
N LEU A 36 -4.41 8.88 10.49
CA LEU A 36 -3.13 8.20 10.36
C LEU A 36 -3.24 6.78 10.91
N LEU A 37 -2.73 5.81 10.15
CA LEU A 37 -2.46 4.44 10.62
C LEU A 37 -1.02 4.28 11.10
N PHE A 38 -0.16 5.27 10.80
CA PHE A 38 1.21 5.34 11.26
C PHE A 38 1.55 6.78 11.63
N ASP A 39 1.97 7.00 12.84
CA ASP A 39 2.25 8.32 13.42
C ASP A 39 3.68 8.83 13.15
N GLY A 40 4.51 8.02 12.48
CA GLY A 40 5.92 8.32 12.21
C GLY A 40 6.85 8.12 13.42
N LYS A 41 6.35 7.63 14.54
CA LYS A 41 7.10 7.53 15.81
C LYS A 41 7.10 6.13 16.41
N SER A 42 6.00 5.41 16.27
CA SER A 42 5.80 4.11 16.90
C SER A 42 5.06 3.15 15.98
N THR A 43 5.08 1.87 16.33
CA THR A 43 4.31 0.81 15.67
C THR A 43 2.94 0.60 16.34
N SER A 44 2.49 1.55 17.15
CA SER A 44 1.18 1.51 17.81
C SER A 44 0.05 1.37 16.79
N GLY A 45 -0.94 0.53 17.08
CA GLY A 45 -2.05 0.22 16.17
C GLY A 45 -1.74 -0.93 15.19
N TRP A 46 -0.58 -1.58 15.35
CA TRP A 46 -0.15 -2.74 14.56
C TRP A 46 0.29 -3.90 15.44
N HIS A 47 0.06 -5.13 14.98
CA HIS A 47 0.56 -6.36 15.60
C HIS A 47 0.91 -7.38 14.51
N ASN A 48 1.71 -8.41 14.83
CA ASN A 48 1.98 -9.48 13.89
C ASN A 48 0.78 -10.42 13.75
N PHE A 49 0.60 -10.97 12.55
CA PHE A 49 -0.45 -11.94 12.24
C PHE A 49 -0.49 -13.09 13.27
N ASN A 50 -1.68 -13.31 13.85
CA ASN A 50 -1.93 -14.28 14.93
C ASN A 50 -1.09 -14.07 16.20
N LYS A 51 -0.63 -12.84 16.48
CA LYS A 51 0.06 -12.47 17.72
C LYS A 51 -0.61 -11.23 18.33
N GLN A 52 -0.35 -10.99 19.63
CA GLN A 52 -0.89 -9.83 20.35
C GLN A 52 -0.01 -8.59 20.23
N THR A 53 1.22 -8.74 19.77
CA THR A 53 2.21 -7.68 19.72
C THR A 53 2.97 -7.71 18.40
N ILE A 54 3.62 -6.61 18.07
CA ILE A 54 4.52 -6.52 16.94
C ILE A 54 5.91 -7.04 17.30
N GLY A 55 6.56 -7.75 16.37
CA GLY A 55 7.92 -8.25 16.55
C GLY A 55 8.99 -7.19 16.29
N SER A 56 10.21 -7.46 16.73
CA SER A 56 11.35 -6.55 16.70
C SER A 56 11.83 -6.18 15.29
N ALA A 57 11.44 -6.95 14.27
CA ALA A 57 11.85 -6.71 12.88
C ALA A 57 11.22 -5.45 12.25
N TRP A 58 10.03 -5.09 12.69
CA TRP A 58 9.38 -3.87 12.26
C TRP A 58 9.84 -2.70 13.11
N LYS A 59 10.57 -1.79 12.50
CA LYS A 59 11.28 -0.69 13.16
C LYS A 59 10.81 0.65 12.62
N VAL A 60 10.98 1.69 13.43
CA VAL A 60 10.73 3.08 13.03
C VAL A 60 12.03 3.86 13.11
N ASN A 61 12.41 4.54 12.06
CA ASN A 61 13.53 5.45 12.00
C ASN A 61 13.20 6.68 11.13
N GLU A 62 13.42 7.88 11.64
CA GLU A 62 13.19 9.15 10.91
C GLU A 62 11.79 9.25 10.26
N GLY A 63 10.76 8.79 10.95
CA GLY A 63 9.40 8.82 10.42
C GLY A 63 9.08 7.71 9.40
N ILE A 64 9.95 6.73 9.23
CA ILE A 64 9.78 5.64 8.28
C ILE A 64 9.58 4.33 9.04
N LEU A 65 8.50 3.61 8.76
CA LEU A 65 8.29 2.23 9.19
C LEU A 65 8.99 1.29 8.21
N PHE A 66 9.80 0.36 8.70
CA PHE A 66 10.50 -0.58 7.83
C PHE A 66 10.66 -1.96 8.46
N LEU A 67 10.73 -2.97 7.60
CA LEU A 67 11.06 -4.34 7.97
C LEU A 67 12.58 -4.57 7.84
N ASP A 68 13.24 -4.97 8.92
CA ASP A 68 14.61 -5.49 8.87
C ASP A 68 14.58 -7.02 8.66
N PRO A 69 14.88 -7.55 7.46
CA PRO A 69 14.77 -8.97 7.16
C PRO A 69 15.80 -9.85 7.90
N ARG A 70 16.79 -9.25 8.55
CA ARG A 70 17.82 -9.97 9.34
C ARG A 70 17.40 -10.22 10.78
N ASP A 71 16.35 -9.53 11.24
CA ASP A 71 15.85 -9.66 12.60
C ASP A 71 14.94 -10.91 12.72
N PRO A 72 15.12 -11.79 13.72
CA PRO A 72 14.32 -13.00 13.86
C PRO A 72 12.85 -12.72 14.25
N GLY A 73 12.52 -11.54 14.75
CA GLY A 73 11.17 -11.15 15.16
C GLY A 73 10.28 -10.72 14.00
N ARG A 74 10.39 -11.38 12.85
CA ARG A 74 9.66 -11.07 11.62
C ARG A 74 8.23 -11.59 11.58
N GLY A 75 7.52 -11.28 10.53
CA GLY A 75 6.17 -11.70 10.16
C GLY A 75 5.33 -10.52 9.68
N ASP A 76 4.27 -10.84 8.97
CA ASP A 76 3.29 -9.86 8.51
C ASP A 76 2.74 -9.04 9.67
N ILE A 77 2.45 -7.76 9.45
CA ILE A 77 1.78 -6.91 10.43
C ILE A 77 0.42 -6.46 9.95
N LEU A 78 -0.53 -6.38 10.90
CA LEU A 78 -1.91 -5.96 10.61
C LEU A 78 -2.32 -4.78 11.49
N THR A 79 -3.29 -4.03 10.99
CA THR A 79 -3.99 -3.04 11.81
C THR A 79 -4.80 -3.71 12.92
N GLU A 80 -4.86 -3.10 14.12
CA GLU A 80 -5.73 -3.56 15.21
C GLU A 80 -7.22 -3.44 14.86
N LYS A 81 -7.57 -2.43 14.05
CA LYS A 81 -8.94 -2.20 13.58
C LYS A 81 -9.17 -2.89 12.24
N GLU A 82 -10.41 -3.37 12.04
CA GLU A 82 -10.94 -3.85 10.77
C GLU A 82 -11.68 -2.74 10.03
N TYR A 83 -11.62 -2.77 8.69
CA TYR A 83 -12.25 -1.81 7.81
C TYR A 83 -13.11 -2.54 6.77
N GLU A 84 -14.19 -1.91 6.34
CA GLU A 84 -15.11 -2.45 5.34
C GLU A 84 -15.10 -1.57 4.08
N ASN A 85 -15.58 -0.33 4.20
CA ASN A 85 -15.59 0.65 3.13
C ASN A 85 -14.57 1.73 3.47
N PHE A 86 -13.54 1.88 2.65
CA PHE A 86 -12.43 2.77 2.97
C PHE A 86 -11.65 3.22 1.73
N GLU A 87 -10.91 4.31 1.91
CA GLU A 87 -9.76 4.65 1.10
C GLU A 87 -8.50 4.58 1.96
N LEU A 88 -7.51 3.84 1.52
CA LEU A 88 -6.17 3.73 2.10
C LEU A 88 -5.19 4.47 1.21
N MET A 89 -4.36 5.33 1.79
CA MET A 89 -3.22 5.95 1.11
C MET A 89 -1.94 5.62 1.88
N LEU A 90 -0.88 5.30 1.16
CA LEU A 90 0.45 5.14 1.72
C LEU A 90 1.53 5.34 0.66
N GLU A 91 2.77 5.46 1.11
CA GLU A 91 3.93 5.39 0.24
C GLU A 91 4.83 4.23 0.68
N TRP A 92 5.37 3.54 -0.30
CA TRP A 92 6.29 2.42 -0.09
C TRP A 92 7.53 2.53 -0.98
N LYS A 93 8.61 1.90 -0.57
CA LYS A 93 9.73 1.53 -1.41
C LYS A 93 10.25 0.16 -0.99
N VAL A 94 10.81 -0.58 -1.93
CA VAL A 94 11.37 -1.92 -1.71
C VAL A 94 12.82 -1.93 -2.14
N ASP A 95 13.63 -2.79 -1.52
CA ASP A 95 15.04 -2.96 -1.91
C ASP A 95 15.16 -3.66 -3.27
N THR A 96 16.36 -3.65 -3.84
CA THR A 96 16.67 -4.34 -5.11
C THR A 96 16.28 -5.81 -5.02
N CYS A 97 15.58 -6.32 -6.03
CA CYS A 97 14.98 -7.66 -6.08
C CYS A 97 14.02 -7.95 -4.90
N GLY A 98 13.48 -6.92 -4.25
CA GLY A 98 12.61 -7.08 -3.10
C GLY A 98 11.17 -7.37 -3.47
N ASN A 99 10.44 -7.94 -2.50
CA ASN A 99 9.03 -8.29 -2.56
C ASN A 99 8.34 -7.97 -1.22
N SER A 100 7.09 -7.57 -1.27
CA SER A 100 6.18 -7.29 -0.17
C SER A 100 4.75 -7.21 -0.73
N GLY A 101 3.78 -6.81 0.07
CA GLY A 101 2.40 -6.63 -0.37
C GLY A 101 1.56 -5.79 0.57
N ILE A 102 0.49 -5.20 0.05
CA ILE A 102 -0.56 -4.57 0.83
C ILE A 102 -1.81 -5.44 0.67
N ILE A 103 -2.21 -6.12 1.75
CA ILE A 103 -3.33 -7.06 1.70
C ILE A 103 -4.49 -6.44 2.46
N ILE A 104 -5.67 -6.42 1.86
CA ILE A 104 -6.89 -5.86 2.45
C ILE A 104 -7.87 -6.97 2.82
N ASN A 105 -8.87 -6.64 3.63
CA ASN A 105 -9.94 -7.56 4.06
C ASN A 105 -9.40 -8.84 4.71
N VAL A 106 -8.25 -8.75 5.39
CA VAL A 106 -7.63 -9.91 6.03
C VAL A 106 -8.45 -10.36 7.23
N VAL A 107 -8.83 -11.63 7.21
CA VAL A 107 -9.43 -12.31 8.37
C VAL A 107 -8.33 -12.93 9.21
N GLU A 108 -8.13 -12.40 10.41
CA GLU A 108 -7.15 -12.95 11.33
C GLU A 108 -7.75 -14.09 12.15
N SER A 109 -7.16 -15.27 12.02
CA SER A 109 -7.57 -16.47 12.77
C SER A 109 -6.44 -17.49 12.75
N SER A 110 -6.30 -18.28 13.84
CA SER A 110 -5.38 -19.40 13.91
C SER A 110 -5.66 -20.52 12.87
N LYS A 111 -6.81 -20.49 12.22
CA LYS A 111 -7.16 -21.34 11.08
C LYS A 111 -6.25 -21.07 9.87
N TYR A 112 -5.78 -19.85 9.72
CA TYR A 112 -4.99 -19.42 8.57
C TYR A 112 -3.52 -19.28 8.92
N LYS A 113 -2.65 -19.68 7.99
CA LYS A 113 -1.20 -19.60 8.17
C LYS A 113 -0.66 -18.21 7.85
N ALA A 114 -1.36 -17.44 7.00
CA ALA A 114 -0.94 -16.11 6.54
C ALA A 114 -2.16 -15.30 6.10
N GLY A 115 -2.03 -13.96 6.07
CA GLY A 115 -3.10 -13.06 5.68
C GLY A 115 -3.58 -13.24 4.24
N TRP A 116 -2.68 -13.59 3.32
CA TRP A 116 -3.01 -13.86 1.92
C TRP A 116 -3.91 -15.11 1.70
N ASN A 117 -4.17 -15.91 2.75
CA ASN A 117 -5.16 -16.98 2.66
C ASN A 117 -6.60 -16.45 2.54
N THR A 118 -6.84 -15.19 2.90
CA THR A 118 -8.19 -14.60 2.94
C THR A 118 -8.31 -13.28 2.19
N GLY A 119 -7.27 -12.45 2.18
CA GLY A 119 -7.30 -11.09 1.67
C GLY A 119 -6.67 -10.92 0.29
N PRO A 120 -7.30 -10.15 -0.62
CA PRO A 120 -6.70 -9.76 -1.88
C PRO A 120 -5.54 -8.79 -1.66
N GLU A 121 -4.52 -8.89 -2.53
CA GLU A 121 -3.24 -8.22 -2.40
C GLU A 121 -2.97 -7.26 -3.54
N MET A 122 -2.60 -6.00 -3.21
CA MET A 122 -1.88 -5.13 -4.12
C MET A 122 -0.38 -5.43 -4.00
N GLN A 123 0.21 -5.90 -5.09
CA GLN A 123 1.60 -6.36 -5.10
C GLN A 123 2.60 -5.20 -4.95
N ILE A 124 3.63 -5.43 -4.14
CA ILE A 124 4.84 -4.62 -4.01
C ILE A 124 6.03 -5.47 -4.40
N ILE A 125 6.71 -5.13 -5.51
CA ILE A 125 7.84 -5.92 -6.01
C ILE A 125 8.76 -5.07 -6.86
N ASP A 126 10.05 -5.41 -6.91
CA ASP A 126 10.97 -4.88 -7.92
C ASP A 126 10.73 -5.59 -9.25
N ASN A 127 10.01 -4.93 -10.17
CA ASN A 127 9.66 -5.48 -11.48
C ASN A 127 10.88 -5.79 -12.36
N ALA A 128 12.02 -5.13 -12.12
CA ALA A 128 13.21 -5.30 -12.95
C ALA A 128 14.02 -6.54 -12.59
N CYS A 129 13.95 -6.99 -11.32
CA CYS A 129 14.89 -7.97 -10.80
C CYS A 129 14.23 -9.20 -10.18
N HIS A 130 13.10 -9.06 -9.47
CA HIS A 130 12.51 -10.18 -8.74
C HIS A 130 11.99 -11.26 -9.70
N PRO A 131 12.30 -12.57 -9.47
CA PRO A 131 11.88 -13.65 -10.37
C PRO A 131 10.37 -13.74 -10.60
N ASP A 132 9.54 -13.44 -9.58
CA ASP A 132 8.09 -13.50 -9.65
C ASP A 132 7.50 -12.43 -10.58
N ALA A 133 8.17 -11.30 -10.77
CA ALA A 133 7.74 -10.24 -11.70
C ALA A 133 7.80 -10.63 -13.19
N LYS A 134 8.33 -11.83 -13.51
CA LYS A 134 8.23 -12.42 -14.85
C LYS A 134 6.80 -12.82 -15.20
N ILE A 135 5.98 -13.10 -14.19
CA ILE A 135 4.54 -13.33 -14.33
C ILE A 135 3.84 -11.99 -14.30
N PHE A 136 3.17 -11.63 -15.38
CA PHE A 136 2.62 -10.29 -15.56
C PHE A 136 1.62 -9.89 -14.45
N LYS A 137 0.78 -10.83 -13.99
CA LYS A 137 -0.16 -10.62 -12.87
C LYS A 137 0.51 -10.45 -11.50
N HIS A 138 1.83 -10.69 -11.39
CA HIS A 138 2.58 -10.58 -10.14
C HIS A 138 3.44 -9.32 -10.07
N ARG A 139 3.27 -8.39 -11.02
CA ARG A 139 4.00 -7.12 -11.04
C ARG A 139 3.42 -6.11 -10.04
N ALA A 140 4.25 -5.15 -9.65
CA ALA A 140 3.87 -4.09 -8.71
C ALA A 140 2.60 -3.35 -9.15
N GLY A 141 1.71 -3.09 -8.20
CA GLY A 141 0.45 -2.40 -8.43
C GLY A 141 -0.69 -3.29 -8.90
N ASN A 142 -0.42 -4.51 -9.35
CA ASN A 142 -1.45 -5.45 -9.78
C ASN A 142 -2.22 -6.04 -8.60
N LEU A 143 -3.43 -6.51 -8.87
CA LEU A 143 -4.15 -7.40 -7.97
C LEU A 143 -3.57 -8.81 -8.15
N TYR A 144 -2.69 -9.17 -7.23
CA TYR A 144 -1.80 -10.32 -7.32
C TYR A 144 -2.50 -11.60 -7.78
N ASP A 145 -1.98 -12.22 -8.83
CA ASP A 145 -2.47 -13.43 -9.50
C ASP A 145 -3.91 -13.37 -10.05
N LEU A 146 -4.63 -12.25 -9.88
CA LEU A 146 -6.00 -12.07 -10.38
C LEU A 146 -6.05 -11.15 -11.60
N ILE A 147 -5.67 -9.89 -11.44
CA ILE A 147 -5.78 -8.85 -12.48
C ILE A 147 -4.43 -8.17 -12.69
N ALA A 148 -3.96 -8.15 -13.95
CA ALA A 148 -2.81 -7.37 -14.37
C ALA A 148 -3.25 -6.02 -14.93
N SER A 149 -2.54 -4.95 -14.56
CA SER A 149 -2.68 -3.64 -15.22
C SER A 149 -2.06 -3.68 -16.63
N PRO A 150 -2.67 -3.01 -17.60
CA PRO A 150 -2.02 -2.78 -18.89
C PRO A 150 -0.88 -1.74 -18.78
N ASP A 151 -0.93 -0.89 -17.74
CA ASP A 151 0.00 0.22 -17.54
C ASP A 151 0.97 -0.10 -16.40
N GLU A 152 2.25 0.17 -16.60
CA GLU A 152 3.28 0.04 -15.58
C GLU A 152 3.72 1.42 -15.12
N SER A 153 3.46 1.75 -13.85
CA SER A 153 3.75 3.07 -13.26
C SER A 153 4.68 3.01 -12.05
N VAL A 154 5.21 1.81 -11.73
CA VAL A 154 6.12 1.62 -10.60
C VAL A 154 7.43 2.36 -10.79
N GLN A 155 7.92 3.03 -9.75
CA GLN A 155 9.27 3.58 -9.71
C GLN A 155 10.30 2.46 -9.45
N PRO A 156 11.56 2.64 -9.86
CA PRO A 156 12.62 1.67 -9.60
C PRO A 156 12.77 1.32 -8.12
N ALA A 157 13.37 0.16 -7.85
CA ALA A 157 13.75 -0.22 -6.49
C ALA A 157 14.48 0.92 -5.76
N ARG A 158 14.19 1.08 -4.45
CA ARG A 158 14.67 2.15 -3.57
C ARG A 158 14.09 3.55 -3.82
N GLU A 159 13.18 3.69 -4.78
CA GLU A 159 12.41 4.92 -4.99
C GLU A 159 11.01 4.80 -4.36
N TRP A 160 10.48 5.94 -3.93
CA TRP A 160 9.15 5.98 -3.31
C TRP A 160 8.04 5.85 -4.34
N ASN A 161 7.09 4.98 -4.05
CA ASN A 161 5.85 4.79 -4.79
C ASN A 161 4.66 5.21 -3.92
N LYS A 162 3.72 5.95 -4.50
CA LYS A 162 2.47 6.37 -3.88
C LYS A 162 1.35 5.42 -4.26
N VAL A 163 0.58 4.98 -3.28
CA VAL A 163 -0.57 4.08 -3.45
C VAL A 163 -1.84 4.73 -2.97
N VAL A 164 -2.94 4.46 -3.70
CA VAL A 164 -4.31 4.59 -3.22
C VAL A 164 -5.03 3.27 -3.47
N ILE A 165 -5.66 2.74 -2.42
CA ILE A 165 -6.59 1.61 -2.51
C ILE A 165 -7.95 2.11 -2.04
N SER A 166 -8.97 1.98 -2.89
CA SER A 166 -10.37 2.24 -2.55
C SER A 166 -11.15 0.93 -2.57
N SER A 167 -11.82 0.63 -1.47
CA SER A 167 -12.77 -0.48 -1.36
C SER A 167 -14.10 0.09 -0.85
N ASN A 168 -15.12 0.07 -1.69
CA ASN A 168 -16.41 0.66 -1.39
C ASN A 168 -17.55 -0.24 -1.87
N HIS A 169 -18.26 -0.91 -0.95
CA HIS A 169 -19.34 -1.86 -1.26
C HIS A 169 -18.97 -2.89 -2.32
N GLY A 170 -17.73 -3.43 -2.22
CA GLY A 170 -17.18 -4.40 -3.16
C GLY A 170 -16.50 -3.79 -4.39
N HIS A 171 -16.71 -2.50 -4.69
CA HIS A 171 -15.98 -1.82 -5.76
C HIS A 171 -14.54 -1.58 -5.31
N LEU A 172 -13.60 -2.32 -5.88
CA LEU A 172 -12.18 -2.29 -5.57
C LEU A 172 -11.41 -1.57 -6.68
N GLN A 173 -10.60 -0.60 -6.28
CA GLN A 173 -9.74 0.15 -7.19
C GLN A 173 -8.34 0.32 -6.59
N PHE A 174 -7.31 0.16 -7.43
CA PHE A 174 -5.91 0.44 -7.07
C PHE A 174 -5.33 1.52 -7.97
N TRP A 175 -4.59 2.45 -7.36
CA TRP A 175 -3.75 3.42 -8.07
C TRP A 175 -2.31 3.29 -7.57
N LEU A 176 -1.37 3.32 -8.51
CA LEU A 176 0.07 3.41 -8.24
C LEU A 176 0.63 4.62 -8.99
N ASN A 177 1.24 5.55 -8.25
CA ASN A 177 1.80 6.80 -8.78
C ASN A 177 0.81 7.57 -9.66
N ASP A 178 -0.41 7.72 -9.16
CA ASP A 178 -1.55 8.41 -9.78
C ASP A 178 -2.10 7.75 -11.07
N VAL A 179 -1.61 6.56 -11.43
CA VAL A 179 -2.13 5.74 -12.55
C VAL A 179 -3.02 4.63 -11.99
N LYS A 180 -4.27 4.54 -12.49
CA LYS A 180 -5.18 3.46 -12.08
C LYS A 180 -4.69 2.12 -12.63
N GLN A 181 -4.39 1.20 -11.75
CA GLN A 181 -3.86 -0.13 -12.08
C GLN A 181 -4.96 -1.18 -12.19
N VAL A 182 -5.92 -1.14 -11.27
CA VAL A 182 -6.96 -2.16 -11.14
C VAL A 182 -8.30 -1.49 -10.85
N GLU A 183 -9.34 -2.04 -11.45
CA GLU A 183 -10.73 -1.76 -11.11
C GLU A 183 -11.56 -3.03 -11.28
N THR A 184 -12.28 -3.45 -10.25
CA THR A 184 -13.11 -4.64 -10.27
C THR A 184 -14.24 -4.56 -9.23
N MET A 185 -15.26 -5.42 -9.38
CA MET A 185 -16.30 -5.60 -8.38
C MET A 185 -16.09 -6.94 -7.68
N MET A 186 -15.73 -6.90 -6.40
CA MET A 186 -15.64 -8.08 -5.54
C MET A 186 -17.04 -8.63 -5.24
N PHE A 187 -17.09 -9.89 -4.82
CA PHE A 187 -18.32 -10.57 -4.37
C PHE A 187 -19.35 -10.79 -5.48
N THR A 188 -18.93 -10.78 -6.74
CA THR A 188 -19.75 -11.07 -7.93
C THR A 188 -19.36 -12.42 -8.54
N PRO A 189 -20.18 -12.98 -9.48
CA PRO A 189 -19.77 -14.16 -10.23
C PRO A 189 -18.46 -13.98 -11.00
N GLU A 190 -18.18 -12.78 -11.53
CA GLU A 190 -16.94 -12.45 -12.22
C GLU A 190 -15.74 -12.48 -11.28
N TRP A 191 -15.91 -11.98 -10.03
CA TRP A 191 -14.90 -12.08 -8.99
C TRP A 191 -14.58 -13.53 -8.64
N GLU A 192 -15.61 -14.36 -8.46
CA GLU A 192 -15.44 -15.80 -8.21
C GLU A 192 -14.72 -16.47 -9.38
N ALA A 193 -15.04 -16.12 -10.62
CA ALA A 193 -14.36 -16.66 -11.80
C ALA A 193 -12.87 -16.28 -11.84
N LEU A 194 -12.50 -15.06 -11.42
CA LEU A 194 -11.09 -14.66 -11.28
C LEU A 194 -10.36 -15.54 -10.26
N ILE A 195 -10.99 -15.78 -9.09
CA ILE A 195 -10.41 -16.65 -8.04
C ILE A 195 -10.25 -18.08 -8.55
N GLN A 196 -11.25 -18.65 -9.23
CA GLN A 196 -11.19 -19.99 -9.79
C GLN A 196 -10.09 -20.14 -10.84
N GLY A 197 -9.74 -19.07 -11.58
CA GLY A 197 -8.66 -19.03 -12.56
C GLY A 197 -7.28 -18.73 -11.99
N SER A 198 -7.10 -18.71 -10.66
CA SER A 198 -5.89 -18.32 -9.97
C SER A 198 -5.40 -19.41 -8.99
N LYS A 199 -4.20 -19.23 -8.44
CA LYS A 199 -3.68 -20.09 -7.36
C LYS A 199 -4.56 -20.08 -6.10
N PHE A 200 -5.37 -19.03 -5.92
CA PHE A 200 -6.22 -18.87 -4.75
C PHE A 200 -7.44 -19.79 -4.72
N VAL A 201 -7.71 -20.54 -5.80
CA VAL A 201 -8.73 -21.62 -5.79
C VAL A 201 -8.51 -22.64 -4.67
N ALA A 202 -7.25 -22.85 -4.24
CA ALA A 202 -6.91 -23.70 -3.12
C ALA A 202 -7.25 -23.12 -1.74
N HIS A 203 -7.69 -21.85 -1.67
CA HIS A 203 -8.01 -21.13 -0.43
C HIS A 203 -9.50 -20.77 -0.39
N PRO A 204 -10.35 -21.62 0.20
CA PRO A 204 -11.81 -21.51 0.09
C PRO A 204 -12.41 -20.23 0.69
N ASP A 205 -11.66 -19.55 1.56
CA ASP A 205 -12.09 -18.31 2.21
C ASP A 205 -11.47 -17.05 1.59
N PHE A 206 -10.65 -17.20 0.54
CA PHE A 206 -10.00 -16.08 -0.13
C PHE A 206 -11.03 -15.16 -0.82
N GLY A 207 -10.88 -13.86 -0.59
CA GLY A 207 -11.68 -12.82 -1.26
C GLY A 207 -13.17 -12.80 -0.89
N LYS A 208 -13.57 -13.42 0.23
CA LYS A 208 -14.97 -13.53 0.68
C LYS A 208 -15.33 -12.55 1.80
N ALA A 209 -14.35 -12.05 2.54
CA ALA A 209 -14.60 -11.13 3.64
C ALA A 209 -14.87 -9.71 3.11
N GLN A 210 -16.00 -9.12 3.49
CA GLN A 210 -16.33 -7.73 3.18
C GLN A 210 -15.60 -6.76 4.10
N LYS A 211 -15.30 -7.20 5.32
CA LYS A 211 -14.60 -6.45 6.36
C LYS A 211 -13.39 -7.22 6.85
N GLY A 212 -12.28 -6.54 7.07
CA GLY A 212 -11.07 -7.15 7.59
C GLY A 212 -9.97 -6.14 7.89
N ARG A 213 -8.81 -6.65 8.24
CA ARG A 213 -7.64 -5.85 8.58
C ARG A 213 -6.84 -5.48 7.33
N ILE A 214 -6.08 -4.40 7.44
CA ILE A 214 -5.03 -4.05 6.47
C ILE A 214 -3.73 -4.70 6.93
N LEU A 215 -3.05 -5.38 6.02
CA LEU A 215 -1.81 -6.07 6.29
C LEU A 215 -0.68 -5.52 5.42
N LEU A 216 0.51 -5.35 6.02
CA LEU A 216 1.77 -5.13 5.33
C LEU A 216 2.60 -6.40 5.41
N GLN A 217 2.98 -6.94 4.24
CA GLN A 217 3.57 -8.26 4.13
C GLN A 217 5.07 -8.25 4.41
N ASP A 218 5.53 -9.25 5.15
CA ASP A 218 6.92 -9.66 5.27
C ASP A 218 7.20 -10.77 4.24
N HIS A 219 8.00 -10.43 3.23
CA HIS A 219 8.45 -11.39 2.21
C HIS A 219 9.98 -11.54 2.20
N ASP A 220 10.60 -11.57 3.38
CA ASP A 220 12.05 -11.73 3.57
C ASP A 220 12.91 -10.60 2.98
N ASN A 221 12.31 -9.47 2.61
CA ASN A 221 13.00 -8.36 1.98
C ASN A 221 12.86 -7.06 2.76
N LEU A 222 13.84 -6.18 2.64
CA LEU A 222 13.80 -4.84 3.20
C LEU A 222 12.77 -4.01 2.43
N VAL A 223 11.77 -3.53 3.13
CA VAL A 223 10.69 -2.68 2.63
C VAL A 223 10.46 -1.52 3.59
N TRP A 224 10.07 -0.36 3.07
CA TRP A 224 9.83 0.85 3.84
C TRP A 224 8.45 1.42 3.51
N PHE A 225 7.79 1.96 4.53
CA PHE A 225 6.49 2.59 4.44
C PHE A 225 6.48 3.94 5.15
N ARG A 226 5.69 4.88 4.63
CA ARG A 226 5.40 6.16 5.28
C ARG A 226 4.04 6.70 4.82
N ASN A 227 3.56 7.76 5.44
CA ASN A 227 2.32 8.44 5.07
C ASN A 227 1.10 7.51 5.05
N ILE A 228 1.08 6.48 5.93
CA ILE A 228 -0.01 5.50 5.98
C ILE A 228 -1.22 6.15 6.65
N LYS A 229 -2.27 6.34 5.88
CA LYS A 229 -3.52 6.96 6.34
C LYS A 229 -4.73 6.31 5.68
N ILE A 230 -5.86 6.34 6.38
CA ILE A 230 -7.11 5.74 5.95
C ILE A 230 -8.28 6.69 6.19
N ARG A 231 -9.30 6.58 5.35
CA ARG A 231 -10.60 7.22 5.51
C ARG A 231 -11.69 6.17 5.35
N GLU A 232 -12.61 6.09 6.29
CA GLU A 232 -13.83 5.27 6.18
C GLU A 232 -14.85 6.01 5.29
N LEU A 233 -15.53 5.28 4.40
CA LEU A 233 -16.50 5.79 3.43
C LEU A 233 -17.94 5.53 3.86
#